data_dc9d456c9d77ac640caa39ef22dc0c06
#
_entry.id   dc9d456c9d77ac640caa39ef22dc0c06
#
_cell.length_a   1.000
_cell.length_b   1.000
_cell.length_c   1.000
_cell.angle_alpha   90.00
_cell.angle_beta   90.00
_cell.angle_gamma   90.00
#
_symmetry.space_group_name_H-M   'P 1'
#
loop_
_entity.id
_entity.type
_entity.pdbx_description
1 polymer ?
#
loop_
_entity_poly.entity_id
_entity_poly.type
_entity_poly.pdbx_seq_one_letter_code
_entity_poly.pdbx_strand_id
1 'polypeptide(L)'
;MYKLNYNAAMFEDSTSSGFDAVIRNSTGEIMAAMTVTGLAVQGSDVAELLACRKVLEFTIDAGFTVLIVEGDSVNATRCIASGTDNQSAIGHVVGDIRHLLGALEWASVSCTKRNGNRVAHVLARYAQNVNVHLFWMEEVPLVAVEYVNIDASLI
;
A
#
# COMPACT_ATOMS: atom_id res chain seq x y z
N MET A 1 1.19 7.37 16.27
CA MET A 1 1.27 7.55 14.82
C MET A 1 1.69 6.24 14.18
N TYR A 2 1.05 5.89 13.09
CA TYR A 2 1.32 4.66 12.36
C TYR A 2 1.84 4.96 10.96
N LYS A 3 2.64 4.06 10.43
CA LYS A 3 3.15 4.15 9.08
C LYS A 3 2.55 3.04 8.23
N LEU A 4 1.90 3.42 7.14
CA LEU A 4 1.34 2.50 6.15
C LEU A 4 2.28 2.46 4.95
N ASN A 5 2.92 1.33 4.73
CA ASN A 5 3.69 1.06 3.52
C ASN A 5 2.86 0.21 2.57
N TYR A 6 2.71 0.62 1.34
CA TYR A 6 1.97 -0.12 0.34
C TYR A 6 2.80 -0.33 -0.92
N ASN A 7 2.42 -1.34 -1.70
CA ASN A 7 3.04 -1.64 -2.97
C ASN A 7 2.06 -2.36 -3.90
N ALA A 8 2.33 -2.25 -5.20
CA ALA A 8 1.67 -3.03 -6.23
C ALA A 8 2.71 -3.83 -7.02
N ALA A 9 2.40 -5.06 -7.36
CA ALA A 9 3.17 -5.87 -8.28
C ALA A 9 2.31 -6.25 -9.46
N MET A 10 2.88 -6.11 -10.66
CA MET A 10 2.24 -6.59 -11.88
C MET A 10 2.85 -7.95 -12.22
N PHE A 11 2.01 -8.93 -12.51
CA PHE A 11 2.47 -10.28 -12.81
C PHE A 11 2.59 -10.45 -14.32
N GLU A 12 3.78 -10.81 -14.79
CA GLU A 12 4.10 -10.87 -16.23
C GLU A 12 3.19 -11.84 -17.00
N ASP A 13 2.87 -12.98 -16.41
CA ASP A 13 2.12 -14.06 -17.06
C ASP A 13 0.65 -14.08 -16.72
N SER A 14 0.17 -13.06 -16.02
CA SER A 14 -1.20 -13.11 -15.53
C SER A 14 -1.99 -11.87 -15.92
N THR A 15 -3.31 -12.02 -15.87
CA THR A 15 -4.27 -10.94 -16.01
C THR A 15 -4.57 -10.29 -14.66
N SER A 16 -3.63 -10.38 -13.71
CA SER A 16 -3.83 -9.88 -12.36
C SER A 16 -2.63 -9.09 -11.85
N SER A 17 -2.86 -8.35 -10.77
CA SER A 17 -1.85 -7.65 -10.00
C SER A 17 -1.97 -8.03 -8.53
N GLY A 18 -0.93 -7.77 -7.76
CA GLY A 18 -0.95 -7.92 -6.31
C GLY A 18 -0.85 -6.57 -5.63
N PHE A 19 -1.69 -6.33 -4.65
CA PHE A 19 -1.66 -5.12 -3.83
C PHE A 19 -1.36 -5.52 -2.39
N ASP A 20 -0.44 -4.79 -1.76
CA ASP A 20 0.02 -5.10 -0.43
C ASP A 20 0.16 -3.91 0.44
N ALA A 21 0.04 -4.14 1.74
CA ALA A 21 0.35 -3.14 2.73
C ALA A 21 0.80 -3.76 4.05
N VAL A 22 1.63 -3.01 4.77
CA VAL A 22 1.94 -3.25 6.17
C VAL A 22 1.75 -1.96 6.94
N ILE A 23 1.20 -2.07 8.14
CA ILE A 23 1.03 -0.95 9.07
C ILE A 23 1.93 -1.22 10.27
N ARG A 24 2.79 -0.25 10.58
CA ARG A 24 3.73 -0.32 11.69
C ARG A 24 3.47 0.79 12.68
N ASN A 25 3.79 0.51 13.94
CA ASN A 25 3.82 1.55 14.97
C ASN A 25 5.15 2.32 14.95
N SER A 26 5.33 3.24 15.90
CA SER A 26 6.53 4.07 15.99
C SER A 26 7.81 3.30 16.33
N THR A 27 7.69 2.08 16.82
CA THR A 27 8.83 1.19 17.12
C THR A 27 9.12 0.20 15.99
N GLY A 28 8.36 0.27 14.90
CA GLY A 28 8.54 -0.60 13.73
C GLY A 28 7.84 -1.94 13.81
N GLU A 29 7.07 -2.19 14.86
CA GLU A 29 6.31 -3.43 14.99
C GLU A 29 5.14 -3.45 14.02
N ILE A 30 4.90 -4.62 13.41
CA ILE A 30 3.78 -4.81 12.49
C ILE A 30 2.48 -4.91 13.30
N MET A 31 1.58 -3.98 13.03
CA MET A 31 0.25 -3.95 13.64
C MET A 31 -0.81 -4.61 12.75
N ALA A 32 -0.63 -4.53 11.46
CA ALA A 32 -1.52 -5.16 10.49
C ALA A 32 -0.81 -5.33 9.16
N ALA A 33 -1.27 -6.30 8.38
CA ALA A 33 -0.79 -6.51 7.02
C ALA A 33 -1.93 -7.04 6.14
N MET A 34 -1.85 -6.77 4.85
CA MET A 34 -2.79 -7.32 3.89
C MET A 34 -2.09 -7.66 2.59
N THR A 35 -2.65 -8.61 1.87
CA THR A 35 -2.35 -8.86 0.48
C THR A 35 -3.64 -9.14 -0.27
N VAL A 36 -3.77 -8.59 -1.46
CA VAL A 36 -4.98 -8.68 -2.29
C VAL A 36 -4.56 -8.90 -3.73
N THR A 37 -5.21 -9.83 -4.41
CA THR A 37 -5.07 -9.97 -5.85
C THR A 37 -6.03 -8.99 -6.52
N GLY A 38 -5.50 -8.14 -7.39
CA GLY A 38 -6.27 -7.18 -8.16
C GLY A 38 -6.36 -7.56 -9.63
N LEU A 39 -7.14 -6.80 -10.38
CA LEU A 39 -7.24 -6.95 -11.83
C LEU A 39 -5.95 -6.46 -12.51
N ALA A 40 -5.67 -6.99 -13.70
CA ALA A 40 -4.59 -6.48 -14.52
C ALA A 40 -4.88 -5.02 -14.93
N VAL A 41 -3.85 -4.19 -14.83
CA VAL A 41 -3.91 -2.80 -15.26
C VAL A 41 -2.71 -2.48 -16.12
N GLN A 42 -2.85 -1.51 -17.01
CA GLN A 42 -1.74 -1.05 -17.84
C GLN A 42 -0.98 0.04 -17.09
N GLY A 43 0.27 -0.22 -16.82
CA GLY A 43 1.17 0.73 -16.20
C GLY A 43 1.31 0.57 -14.68
N SER A 44 2.54 0.69 -14.21
CA SER A 44 2.88 0.55 -12.80
C SER A 44 2.30 1.68 -11.94
N ASP A 45 2.21 2.90 -12.48
CA ASP A 45 1.68 4.04 -11.73
C ASP A 45 0.19 3.88 -11.44
N VAL A 46 -0.58 3.34 -12.39
CA VAL A 46 -2.00 3.03 -12.19
C VAL A 46 -2.16 1.94 -11.15
N ALA A 47 -1.34 0.89 -11.23
CA ALA A 47 -1.35 -0.19 -10.24
C ALA A 47 -1.05 0.33 -8.83
N GLU A 48 -0.06 1.23 -8.69
CA GLU A 48 0.27 1.85 -7.40
C GLU A 48 -0.88 2.70 -6.85
N LEU A 49 -1.55 3.46 -7.69
CA LEU A 49 -2.71 4.26 -7.27
C LEU A 49 -3.87 3.38 -6.82
N LEU A 50 -4.16 2.31 -7.56
CA LEU A 50 -5.21 1.36 -7.18
C LEU A 50 -4.87 0.64 -5.87
N ALA A 51 -3.59 0.28 -5.69
CA ALA A 51 -3.11 -0.30 -4.44
C ALA A 51 -3.31 0.67 -3.28
N CYS A 52 -2.92 1.92 -3.45
CA CYS A 52 -3.09 2.95 -2.42
C CYS A 52 -4.55 3.09 -1.99
N ARG A 53 -5.47 3.18 -2.96
CA ARG A 53 -6.92 3.26 -2.67
C ARG A 53 -7.39 2.06 -1.86
N LYS A 54 -7.02 0.85 -2.28
CA LYS A 54 -7.46 -0.39 -1.62
C LYS A 54 -6.91 -0.53 -0.21
N VAL A 55 -5.63 -0.22 -0.02
CA VAL A 55 -5.01 -0.33 1.31
C VAL A 55 -5.52 0.75 2.27
N LEU A 56 -5.88 1.93 1.77
CA LEU A 56 -6.50 2.95 2.60
C LEU A 56 -7.88 2.53 3.09
N GLU A 57 -8.70 1.92 2.22
CA GLU A 57 -9.99 1.36 2.61
C GLU A 57 -9.82 0.35 3.75
N PHE A 58 -8.89 -0.59 3.59
CA PHE A 58 -8.57 -1.57 4.62
C PHE A 58 -8.13 -0.91 5.92
N THR A 59 -7.24 0.07 5.83
CA THR A 59 -6.64 0.73 7.00
C THR A 59 -7.69 1.49 7.81
N ILE A 60 -8.60 2.17 7.12
CA ILE A 60 -9.71 2.89 7.75
C ILE A 60 -10.68 1.90 8.41
N ASP A 61 -11.03 0.83 7.72
CA ASP A 61 -11.91 -0.23 8.26
C ASP A 61 -11.29 -0.90 9.49
N ALA A 62 -9.97 -1.01 9.54
CA ALA A 62 -9.26 -1.57 10.68
C ALA A 62 -9.13 -0.59 11.87
N GLY A 63 -9.56 0.66 11.71
CA GLY A 63 -9.62 1.63 12.81
C GLY A 63 -8.39 2.53 12.95
N PHE A 64 -7.46 2.52 12.03
CA PHE A 64 -6.30 3.41 12.04
C PHE A 64 -6.71 4.79 11.52
N THR A 65 -6.40 5.85 12.27
CA THR A 65 -6.86 7.21 11.95
C THR A 65 -5.75 8.24 11.79
N VAL A 66 -4.53 7.93 12.21
CA VAL A 66 -3.37 8.84 12.16
C VAL A 66 -2.23 8.12 11.43
N LEU A 67 -1.98 8.49 10.17
CA LEU A 67 -1.13 7.72 9.27
C LEU A 67 -0.10 8.57 8.54
N ILE A 68 1.11 8.00 8.38
CA ILE A 68 2.03 8.36 7.31
C ILE A 68 1.89 7.29 6.23
N VAL A 69 1.45 7.68 5.04
CA VAL A 69 1.24 6.75 3.90
C VAL A 69 2.45 6.83 2.99
N GLU A 70 3.12 5.70 2.79
CA GLU A 70 4.34 5.62 1.99
C GLU A 70 4.24 4.56 0.91
N GLY A 71 4.57 4.96 -0.32
CA GLY A 71 4.78 4.06 -1.45
C GLY A 71 6.10 4.38 -2.11
N ASP A 72 6.55 3.56 -3.05
CA ASP A 72 7.82 3.78 -3.75
C ASP A 72 7.67 4.42 -5.14
N SER A 73 6.45 4.71 -5.56
CA SER A 73 6.20 5.41 -6.83
C SER A 73 6.18 6.93 -6.64
N VAL A 74 7.17 7.60 -7.20
CA VAL A 74 7.24 9.06 -7.20
C VAL A 74 6.05 9.67 -7.94
N ASN A 75 5.69 9.10 -9.09
CA ASN A 75 4.60 9.61 -9.91
C ASN A 75 3.24 9.47 -9.21
N ALA A 76 2.96 8.31 -8.62
CA ALA A 76 1.73 8.10 -7.87
C ALA A 76 1.62 9.07 -6.69
N THR A 77 2.69 9.21 -5.91
CA THR A 77 2.75 10.15 -4.78
C THR A 77 2.49 11.59 -5.22
N ARG A 78 3.10 11.99 -6.34
CA ARG A 78 2.90 13.33 -6.91
C ARG A 78 1.45 13.57 -7.33
N CYS A 79 0.82 12.60 -7.98
CA CYS A 79 -0.58 12.68 -8.38
C CYS A 79 -1.50 12.86 -7.17
N ILE A 80 -1.26 12.13 -6.10
CA ILE A 80 -2.05 12.22 -4.87
C ILE A 80 -1.88 13.61 -4.24
N ALA A 81 -0.65 14.10 -4.16
CA ALA A 81 -0.33 15.39 -3.53
C ALA A 81 -0.91 16.58 -4.31
N SER A 82 -0.79 16.56 -5.64
CA SER A 82 -1.25 17.68 -6.48
C SER A 82 -2.76 17.69 -6.70
N GLY A 83 -3.40 16.53 -6.67
CA GLY A 83 -4.78 16.36 -7.12
C GLY A 83 -4.89 16.64 -8.62
N THR A 84 -5.51 15.75 -9.36
CA THR A 84 -5.75 15.99 -10.79
C THR A 84 -7.22 16.27 -10.98
N ASP A 85 -7.55 17.38 -11.64
CA ASP A 85 -8.90 17.71 -12.08
C ASP A 85 -9.26 16.93 -13.35
N ASN A 86 -8.50 15.92 -13.67
CA ASN A 86 -8.62 15.14 -14.87
C ASN A 86 -9.83 14.22 -14.78
N GLN A 87 -10.68 14.23 -15.79
CA GLN A 87 -11.85 13.35 -15.93
C GLN A 87 -11.48 11.91 -16.31
N SER A 88 -10.21 11.57 -16.37
CA SER A 88 -9.73 10.23 -16.67
C SER A 88 -9.98 9.26 -15.52
N ALA A 89 -9.84 7.96 -15.79
CA ALA A 89 -9.92 6.93 -14.77
C ALA A 89 -8.90 7.16 -13.64
N ILE A 90 -7.71 7.67 -13.95
CA ILE A 90 -6.69 8.03 -12.97
C ILE A 90 -7.19 9.15 -12.06
N GLY A 91 -7.82 10.17 -12.63
CA GLY A 91 -8.40 11.27 -11.87
C GLY A 91 -9.45 10.81 -10.86
N HIS A 92 -10.28 9.84 -11.22
CA HIS A 92 -11.26 9.26 -10.30
C HIS A 92 -10.59 8.52 -9.16
N VAL A 93 -9.56 7.73 -9.45
CA VAL A 93 -8.81 7.00 -8.40
C VAL A 93 -8.12 7.98 -7.45
N VAL A 94 -7.46 9.01 -7.98
CA VAL A 94 -6.82 10.05 -7.16
C VAL A 94 -7.85 10.78 -6.30
N GLY A 95 -9.01 11.10 -6.86
CA GLY A 95 -10.11 11.71 -6.12
C GLY A 95 -10.59 10.84 -4.97
N ASP A 96 -10.75 9.55 -5.19
CA ASP A 96 -11.13 8.58 -4.16
C ASP A 96 -10.08 8.52 -3.04
N ILE A 97 -8.79 8.48 -3.41
CA ILE A 97 -7.69 8.46 -2.44
C ILE A 97 -7.72 9.73 -1.58
N ARG A 98 -7.88 10.90 -2.20
CA ARG A 98 -7.93 12.17 -1.47
C ARG A 98 -9.14 12.23 -0.55
N HIS A 99 -10.27 11.68 -0.96
CA HIS A 99 -11.44 11.57 -0.12
C HIS A 99 -11.19 10.67 1.11
N LEU A 100 -10.56 9.51 0.90
CA LEU A 100 -10.20 8.59 1.97
C LEU A 100 -9.20 9.23 2.95
N LEU A 101 -8.19 9.93 2.44
CA LEU A 101 -7.24 10.66 3.29
C LEU A 101 -7.94 11.73 4.14
N GLY A 102 -8.93 12.40 3.56
CA GLY A 102 -9.73 13.41 4.28
C GLY A 102 -10.62 12.81 5.38
N ALA A 103 -10.90 11.52 5.33
CA ALA A 103 -11.66 10.82 6.36
C ALA A 103 -10.80 10.44 7.58
N LEU A 104 -9.47 10.51 7.45
CA LEU A 104 -8.55 10.25 8.56
C LEU A 104 -8.44 11.48 9.45
N GLU A 105 -8.18 11.25 10.73
CA GLU A 105 -7.92 12.33 11.69
C GLU A 105 -6.69 13.14 11.27
N TRP A 106 -5.66 12.46 10.81
CA TRP A 106 -4.46 13.08 10.25
C TRP A 106 -3.77 12.11 9.30
N ALA A 107 -3.29 12.62 8.18
CA ALA A 107 -2.52 11.83 7.22
C ALA A 107 -1.50 12.68 6.47
N SER A 108 -0.37 12.09 6.15
CA SER A 108 0.56 12.61 5.17
C SER A 108 0.91 11.52 4.18
N VAL A 109 1.27 11.90 2.96
CA VAL A 109 1.68 10.99 1.90
C VAL A 109 3.11 11.33 1.51
N SER A 110 3.96 10.32 1.46
CA SER A 110 5.35 10.48 1.06
C SER A 110 5.80 9.32 0.20
N CYS A 111 6.90 9.54 -0.52
CA CYS A 111 7.56 8.51 -1.29
C CYS A 111 8.72 7.93 -0.47
N THR A 112 8.81 6.62 -0.40
CA THR A 112 9.93 5.93 0.24
C THR A 112 10.79 5.22 -0.79
N LYS A 113 12.04 4.96 -0.44
CA LYS A 113 12.91 4.13 -1.26
C LYS A 113 12.45 2.67 -1.18
N ARG A 114 12.73 1.91 -2.24
CA ARG A 114 12.38 0.49 -2.32
C ARG A 114 12.88 -0.32 -1.11
N ASN A 115 14.07 0.00 -0.59
CA ASN A 115 14.62 -0.64 0.60
C ASN A 115 13.74 -0.49 1.84
N GLY A 116 13.07 0.64 1.99
CA GLY A 116 12.12 0.88 3.09
C GLY A 116 10.75 0.26 2.88
N ASN A 117 10.52 -0.36 1.71
CA ASN A 117 9.23 -0.95 1.35
C ASN A 117 9.31 -2.48 1.10
N ARG A 118 10.33 -3.14 1.62
CA ARG A 118 10.60 -4.55 1.34
C ARG A 118 9.50 -5.50 1.78
N VAL A 119 8.93 -5.28 2.95
CA VAL A 119 7.87 -6.15 3.46
C VAL A 119 6.67 -6.11 2.52
N ALA A 120 6.26 -4.91 2.08
CA ALA A 120 5.18 -4.76 1.13
C ALA A 120 5.50 -5.45 -0.20
N HIS A 121 6.72 -5.33 -0.70
CA HIS A 121 7.15 -6.02 -1.93
C HIS A 121 7.06 -7.55 -1.81
N VAL A 122 7.50 -8.10 -0.70
CA VAL A 122 7.45 -9.55 -0.47
C VAL A 122 6.01 -10.04 -0.41
N LEU A 123 5.13 -9.30 0.24
CA LEU A 123 3.71 -9.62 0.30
C LEU A 123 3.06 -9.54 -1.09
N ALA A 124 3.42 -8.53 -1.90
CA ALA A 124 2.92 -8.39 -3.26
C ALA A 124 3.25 -9.62 -4.11
N ARG A 125 4.46 -10.14 -4.01
CA ARG A 125 4.86 -11.36 -4.69
C ARG A 125 4.13 -12.58 -4.15
N TYR A 126 3.89 -12.63 -2.85
CA TYR A 126 3.11 -13.70 -2.25
C TYR A 126 1.68 -13.74 -2.79
N ALA A 127 1.07 -12.58 -3.03
CA ALA A 127 -0.27 -12.47 -3.60
C ALA A 127 -0.39 -13.13 -4.98
N GLN A 128 0.71 -13.27 -5.73
CA GLN A 128 0.71 -13.97 -7.02
C GLN A 128 0.25 -15.42 -6.90
N ASN A 129 0.47 -16.04 -5.75
CA ASN A 129 0.16 -17.46 -5.50
C ASN A 129 -1.18 -17.66 -4.78
N VAL A 130 -1.92 -16.58 -4.51
CA VAL A 130 -3.21 -16.65 -3.82
C VAL A 130 -4.26 -15.89 -4.64
N ASN A 131 -5.49 -16.42 -4.62
CA ASN A 131 -6.62 -15.83 -5.35
C ASN A 131 -7.64 -15.22 -4.38
N VAL A 132 -7.23 -14.96 -3.14
CA VAL A 132 -8.09 -14.45 -2.09
C VAL A 132 -7.43 -13.27 -1.39
N HIS A 133 -8.26 -12.44 -0.78
CA HIS A 133 -7.80 -11.36 0.06
C HIS A 133 -7.34 -11.94 1.40
N LEU A 134 -6.10 -11.65 1.80
CA LEU A 134 -5.54 -12.09 3.07
C LEU A 134 -5.26 -10.86 3.94
N PHE A 135 -5.70 -10.94 5.20
CA PHE A 135 -5.53 -9.87 6.17
C PHE A 135 -4.95 -10.46 7.45
N TRP A 136 -3.92 -9.80 7.99
CA TRP A 136 -3.28 -10.18 9.24
C TRP A 136 -3.33 -8.98 10.20
N MET A 137 -3.69 -9.24 11.45
CA MET A 137 -3.64 -8.25 12.53
C MET A 137 -2.62 -8.72 13.55
N GLU A 138 -1.65 -7.86 13.86
CA GLU A 138 -0.57 -8.15 14.81
C GLU A 138 0.30 -9.36 14.41
N GLU A 139 0.18 -9.81 13.17
CA GLU A 139 0.92 -10.92 12.60
C GLU A 139 1.50 -10.54 11.24
N VAL A 140 2.50 -11.30 10.82
CA VAL A 140 3.08 -11.18 9.49
C VAL A 140 3.33 -12.59 8.93
N PRO A 141 3.10 -12.82 7.62
CA PRO A 141 3.42 -14.11 7.01
C PRO A 141 4.90 -14.46 7.19
N LEU A 142 5.21 -15.74 7.35
CA LEU A 142 6.59 -16.22 7.50
C LEU A 142 7.50 -15.73 6.37
N VAL A 143 6.98 -15.62 5.15
CA VAL A 143 7.76 -15.15 3.99
C VAL A 143 8.31 -13.73 4.16
N ALA A 144 7.72 -12.94 5.05
CA ALA A 144 8.10 -11.55 5.25
C ALA A 144 8.83 -11.29 6.57
N VAL A 145 8.93 -12.26 7.47
CA VAL A 145 9.50 -12.08 8.81
C VAL A 145 10.91 -11.48 8.77
N GLU A 146 11.78 -12.00 7.92
CA GLU A 146 13.15 -11.52 7.75
C GLU A 146 13.18 -10.02 7.39
N TYR A 147 12.32 -9.61 6.47
CA TYR A 147 12.25 -8.23 5.99
C TYR A 147 11.63 -7.28 7.02
N VAL A 148 10.73 -7.77 7.85
CA VAL A 148 10.21 -7.00 8.99
C VAL A 148 11.35 -6.59 9.92
N ASN A 149 12.23 -7.53 10.25
CA ASN A 149 13.37 -7.27 11.13
C ASN A 149 14.36 -6.26 10.52
N ILE A 150 14.60 -6.36 9.21
CA ILE A 150 15.45 -5.41 8.49
C ILE A 150 14.82 -4.02 8.48
N ASP A 151 13.55 -3.93 8.12
CA ASP A 151 12.84 -2.66 8.03
C ASP A 151 12.74 -1.96 9.39
N ALA A 152 12.52 -2.70 10.46
CA ALA A 152 12.47 -2.16 11.81
C ALA A 152 13.79 -1.47 12.19
N SER A 153 14.93 -1.96 11.70
CA SER A 153 16.23 -1.36 11.95
C SER A 153 16.46 -0.05 11.20
N LEU A 154 15.64 0.26 10.18
CA LEU A 154 15.72 1.47 9.37
C LEU A 154 14.86 2.62 9.91
N ILE A 155 14.07 2.38 10.91
CA ILE A 155 13.22 3.35 11.59
C ILE A 155 14.00 4.02 12.72
#